data_61420cd3be8be45665e6a6593169d723
#
_entry.id   61420cd3be8be45665e6a6593169d723
#
_cell.length_a   1.000
_cell.length_b   1.000
_cell.length_c   1.000
_cell.angle_alpha   90.00
_cell.angle_beta   90.00
_cell.angle_gamma   90.00
#
_symmetry.space_group_name_H-M   'P 1'
#
loop_
_entity.id
_entity.type
_entity.pdbx_description
1 polymer ?
#
loop_
_entity_poly.entity_id
_entity_poly.type
_entity_poly.pdbx_seq_one_letter_code
_entity_poly.pdbx_strand_id
1 'polypeptide(L)'
;TVRKKWRNQRMKKFSLFFLTLLAGLTLAACGNQAAEKKEKLAIVTTNSILSDLVKNVGQDKIELHSIVPIGTDPHEYEPLPEDIAKASEADILFFNGLNLETGGNGWFNKLMKTAKKVENKDYFSTSKNVTPQYLTSAGRGTNRRSHMLG
;
A
#
# COMPACT_ATOMS: atom_id res chain seq x y z
N THR A 1 7.37 60.58 43.16
CA THR A 1 7.20 60.36 41.69
C THR A 1 8.25 59.36 41.17
N VAL A 2 9.45 59.33 41.74
CA VAL A 2 10.57 58.46 41.27
C VAL A 2 10.32 56.95 41.52
N ARG A 3 9.75 56.59 42.67
CA ARG A 3 9.49 55.17 43.02
C ARG A 3 8.49 54.45 42.08
N LYS A 4 7.54 55.18 41.50
CA LYS A 4 6.54 54.65 40.55
C LYS A 4 7.16 54.29 39.18
N LYS A 5 8.19 55.03 38.76
CA LYS A 5 8.90 54.80 37.48
C LYS A 5 9.76 53.54 37.52
N TRP A 6 10.41 53.22 38.64
CA TRP A 6 11.25 52.03 38.85
C TRP A 6 10.43 50.74 38.88
N ARG A 7 9.24 50.76 39.45
CA ARG A 7 8.35 49.60 39.52
C ARG A 7 7.81 49.21 38.14
N ASN A 8 7.45 50.18 37.32
CA ASN A 8 6.97 49.94 35.97
C ASN A 8 8.06 49.36 35.02
N GLN A 9 9.30 49.75 35.19
CA GLN A 9 10.40 49.21 34.37
C GLN A 9 10.71 47.76 34.75
N ARG A 10 10.64 47.38 36.02
CA ARG A 10 10.85 45.99 36.43
C ARG A 10 9.71 45.07 35.95
N MET A 11 8.47 45.53 36.05
CA MET A 11 7.33 44.73 35.55
C MET A 11 7.36 44.54 34.05
N LYS A 12 7.78 45.53 33.27
CA LYS A 12 7.93 45.36 31.80
C LYS A 12 9.00 44.35 31.43
N LYS A 13 10.11 44.30 32.14
CA LYS A 13 11.19 43.33 31.91
C LYS A 13 10.76 41.91 32.32
N PHE A 14 10.02 41.73 33.40
CA PHE A 14 9.47 40.44 33.80
C PHE A 14 8.39 39.95 32.83
N SER A 15 7.54 40.86 32.34
CA SER A 15 6.51 40.51 31.34
C SER A 15 7.13 40.09 29.99
N LEU A 16 8.20 40.74 29.55
CA LEU A 16 8.90 40.33 28.32
C LEU A 16 9.59 38.96 28.49
N PHE A 17 10.19 38.72 29.65
CA PHE A 17 10.86 37.43 29.92
C PHE A 17 9.87 36.28 30.01
N PHE A 18 8.68 36.51 30.59
CA PHE A 18 7.61 35.53 30.64
C PHE A 18 7.00 35.24 29.27
N LEU A 19 6.90 36.24 28.38
CA LEU A 19 6.39 36.11 27.02
C LEU A 19 7.36 35.33 26.15
N THR A 20 8.67 35.51 26.30
CA THR A 20 9.69 34.76 25.56
C THR A 20 9.79 33.31 26.05
N LEU A 21 9.59 33.06 27.35
CA LEU A 21 9.57 31.71 27.90
C LEU A 21 8.33 30.92 27.42
N LEU A 22 7.17 31.58 27.33
CA LEU A 22 5.94 30.95 26.82
C LEU A 22 6.01 30.66 25.30
N ALA A 23 6.66 31.53 24.51
CA ALA A 23 6.90 31.32 23.09
C ALA A 23 7.90 30.17 22.84
N GLY A 24 8.85 29.93 23.73
CA GLY A 24 9.81 28.83 23.65
C GLY A 24 9.19 27.45 23.89
N LEU A 25 8.13 27.38 24.72
CA LEU A 25 7.46 26.10 24.99
C LEU A 25 6.55 25.63 23.84
N THR A 26 6.06 26.53 23.00
CA THR A 26 5.18 26.15 21.87
C THR A 26 5.95 25.55 20.68
N LEU A 27 7.24 25.83 20.53
CA LEU A 27 8.06 25.24 19.47
C LEU A 27 8.50 23.79 19.77
N ALA A 28 8.46 23.36 21.04
CA ALA A 28 8.81 22.00 21.43
C ALA A 28 7.67 20.99 21.19
N ALA A 29 6.44 21.45 20.93
CA ALA A 29 5.27 20.59 20.70
C ALA A 29 5.09 20.14 19.24
N CYS A 30 5.85 20.68 18.28
CA CYS A 30 5.76 20.33 16.85
C CYS A 30 6.91 19.42 16.35
N GLY A 31 7.50 18.62 17.19
CA GLY A 31 8.64 17.81 16.77
C GLY A 31 8.70 16.43 17.38
N ASN A 32 7.68 15.62 17.19
CA ASN A 32 7.85 14.16 17.18
C ASN A 32 6.60 13.48 16.64
N GLN A 33 6.31 13.66 15.36
CA GLN A 33 5.73 12.53 14.64
C GLN A 33 6.88 11.54 14.49
N ALA A 34 7.14 10.76 15.53
CA ALA A 34 7.77 9.48 15.37
C ALA A 34 6.90 8.77 14.33
N ALA A 35 7.46 8.52 13.14
CA ALA A 35 6.84 7.64 12.17
C ALA A 35 6.47 6.39 12.98
N GLU A 36 5.18 6.15 13.16
CA GLU A 36 4.67 4.98 13.85
C GLU A 36 5.34 3.81 13.14
N LYS A 37 6.25 3.12 13.84
CA LYS A 37 6.96 2.00 13.26
C LYS A 37 5.88 0.98 12.93
N LYS A 38 5.54 0.85 11.65
CA LYS A 38 4.59 -0.15 11.18
C LYS A 38 4.99 -1.48 11.80
N GLU A 39 4.24 -1.99 12.75
CA GLU A 39 4.55 -3.27 13.39
C GLU A 39 4.49 -4.43 12.39
N LYS A 40 3.67 -4.29 11.35
CA LYS A 40 3.42 -5.31 10.34
C LYS A 40 3.59 -4.75 8.93
N LEU A 41 4.09 -5.60 8.05
CA LEU A 41 4.18 -5.28 6.62
C LEU A 41 2.79 -5.37 5.99
N ALA A 42 2.32 -4.30 5.35
CA ALA A 42 1.05 -4.30 4.63
C ALA A 42 1.24 -4.95 3.26
N ILE A 43 0.63 -6.12 3.08
CA ILE A 43 0.72 -6.87 1.82
C ILE A 43 -0.66 -7.00 1.19
N VAL A 44 -0.71 -6.77 -0.12
CA VAL A 44 -1.91 -7.00 -0.93
C VAL A 44 -1.65 -8.11 -1.93
N THR A 45 -2.63 -8.98 -2.11
CA THR A 45 -2.60 -10.05 -3.11
C THR A 45 -3.84 -9.97 -3.99
N THR A 46 -3.75 -10.46 -5.22
CA THR A 46 -4.88 -10.39 -6.16
C THR A 46 -5.92 -11.46 -5.91
N ASN A 47 -5.54 -12.63 -5.37
CA ASN A 47 -6.46 -13.74 -5.18
C ASN A 47 -6.17 -14.56 -3.93
N SER A 48 -7.10 -15.43 -3.57
CA SER A 48 -7.04 -16.22 -2.33
C SER A 48 -5.89 -17.23 -2.28
N ILE A 49 -5.45 -17.74 -3.42
CA ILE A 49 -4.34 -18.70 -3.48
C ILE A 49 -3.04 -17.98 -3.08
N LEU A 50 -2.80 -16.82 -3.66
CA LEU A 50 -1.65 -16.00 -3.28
C LEU A 50 -1.74 -15.52 -1.84
N SER A 51 -2.95 -15.19 -1.37
CA SER A 51 -3.19 -14.81 0.03
C SER A 51 -2.77 -15.92 0.98
N ASP A 52 -3.14 -17.17 0.69
CA ASP A 52 -2.77 -18.31 1.53
C ASP A 52 -1.26 -18.52 1.56
N LEU A 53 -0.61 -18.49 0.40
CA LEU A 53 0.85 -18.60 0.32
C LEU A 53 1.56 -17.50 1.12
N VAL A 54 1.17 -16.25 0.92
CA VAL A 54 1.75 -15.10 1.60
C VAL A 54 1.51 -15.15 3.11
N LYS A 55 0.31 -15.57 3.53
CA LYS A 55 -0.03 -15.75 4.95
C LYS A 55 0.83 -16.82 5.61
N ASN A 56 1.05 -17.95 4.94
CA ASN A 56 1.88 -19.03 5.48
C ASN A 56 3.34 -18.62 5.64
N VAL A 57 3.85 -17.74 4.79
CA VAL A 57 5.23 -17.22 4.87
C VAL A 57 5.33 -16.08 5.88
N GLY A 58 4.42 -15.11 5.81
CA GLY A 58 4.49 -13.87 6.60
C GLY A 58 3.97 -13.98 8.03
N GLN A 59 3.09 -14.97 8.27
CA GLN A 59 2.50 -15.28 9.58
C GLN A 59 1.95 -14.03 10.30
N ASP A 60 2.46 -13.77 11.51
CA ASP A 60 2.07 -12.64 12.37
C ASP A 60 2.76 -11.30 12.00
N LYS A 61 3.71 -11.32 11.07
CA LYS A 61 4.53 -10.15 10.68
C LYS A 61 3.88 -9.29 9.60
N ILE A 62 2.75 -9.72 9.06
CA ILE A 62 2.08 -9.06 7.95
C ILE A 62 0.63 -8.68 8.28
N GLU A 63 0.16 -7.62 7.63
CA GLU A 63 -1.25 -7.32 7.43
C GLU A 63 -1.59 -7.62 5.98
N LEU A 64 -2.53 -8.55 5.74
CA LEU A 64 -2.82 -9.08 4.41
C LEU A 64 -4.22 -8.68 3.96
N HIS A 65 -4.32 -8.16 2.73
CA HIS A 65 -5.58 -7.93 2.03
C HIS A 65 -5.61 -8.71 0.71
N SER A 66 -6.74 -9.38 0.42
CA SER A 66 -6.99 -10.05 -0.85
C SER A 66 -8.00 -9.26 -1.67
N ILE A 67 -7.63 -8.86 -2.89
CA ILE A 67 -8.49 -8.03 -3.72
C ILE A 67 -9.69 -8.82 -4.24
N VAL A 68 -9.45 -9.91 -4.97
CA VAL A 68 -10.53 -10.71 -5.59
C VAL A 68 -11.10 -11.70 -4.57
N PRO A 69 -12.41 -11.60 -4.25
CA PRO A 69 -13.07 -12.54 -3.36
C PRO A 69 -13.07 -13.97 -3.90
N ILE A 70 -13.11 -14.95 -2.98
CA ILE A 70 -13.23 -16.36 -3.34
C ILE A 70 -14.50 -16.56 -4.18
N GLY A 71 -14.36 -17.28 -5.31
CA GLY A 71 -15.46 -17.57 -6.21
C GLY A 71 -15.77 -16.47 -7.24
N THR A 72 -14.99 -15.39 -7.25
CA THR A 72 -15.10 -14.33 -8.27
C THR A 72 -14.05 -14.54 -9.35
N ASP A 73 -14.42 -14.27 -10.60
CA ASP A 73 -13.50 -14.37 -11.76
C ASP A 73 -12.45 -13.24 -11.69
N PRO A 74 -11.16 -13.57 -11.58
CA PRO A 74 -10.10 -12.58 -11.53
C PRO A 74 -9.81 -11.90 -12.89
N HIS A 75 -10.34 -12.41 -14.02
CA HIS A 75 -10.11 -11.81 -15.32
C HIS A 75 -10.91 -10.51 -15.52
N GLU A 76 -12.11 -10.44 -14.94
CA GLU A 76 -13.07 -9.34 -15.14
C GLU A 76 -13.49 -8.67 -13.83
N TYR A 77 -12.60 -8.67 -12.86
CA TYR A 77 -12.88 -8.03 -11.58
C TYR A 77 -12.90 -6.50 -11.72
N GLU A 78 -13.71 -5.85 -10.93
CA GLU A 78 -13.73 -4.39 -10.79
C GLU A 78 -13.37 -4.02 -9.34
N PRO A 79 -12.18 -3.41 -9.13
CA PRO A 79 -11.72 -3.08 -7.78
C PRO A 79 -12.65 -2.11 -7.06
N LEU A 80 -12.95 -2.43 -5.82
CA LEU A 80 -13.72 -1.57 -4.93
C LEU A 80 -12.87 -0.41 -4.42
N PRO A 81 -13.48 0.68 -3.92
CA PRO A 81 -12.74 1.78 -3.30
C PRO A 81 -11.78 1.34 -2.18
N GLU A 82 -12.17 0.31 -1.42
CA GLU A 82 -11.31 -0.29 -0.39
C GLU A 82 -10.06 -0.93 -0.98
N ASP A 83 -10.18 -1.65 -2.09
CA ASP A 83 -9.04 -2.28 -2.77
C ASP A 83 -8.04 -1.23 -3.25
N ILE A 84 -8.55 -0.09 -3.76
CA ILE A 84 -7.71 1.03 -4.19
C ILE A 84 -6.96 1.62 -3.00
N ALA A 85 -7.64 1.81 -1.85
CA ALA A 85 -7.02 2.32 -0.64
C ALA A 85 -5.94 1.36 -0.13
N LYS A 86 -6.28 0.08 0.02
CA LYS A 86 -5.34 -0.97 0.47
C LYS A 86 -4.14 -1.12 -0.48
N ALA A 87 -4.37 -1.11 -1.79
CA ALA A 87 -3.29 -1.14 -2.78
C ALA A 87 -2.36 0.08 -2.66
N SER A 88 -2.92 1.27 -2.41
CA SER A 88 -2.13 2.50 -2.26
C SER A 88 -1.25 2.49 -1.01
N GLU A 89 -1.75 1.93 0.09
CA GLU A 89 -1.07 1.84 1.39
C GLU A 89 -0.13 0.63 1.50
N ALA A 90 -0.26 -0.35 0.61
CA ALA A 90 0.54 -1.57 0.64
C ALA A 90 2.04 -1.30 0.51
N ASP A 91 2.84 -2.00 1.30
CA ASP A 91 4.29 -2.02 1.16
C ASP A 91 4.70 -2.89 -0.04
N ILE A 92 3.99 -4.00 -0.25
CA ILE A 92 4.23 -4.94 -1.36
C ILE A 92 2.89 -5.48 -1.87
N LEU A 93 2.80 -5.66 -3.22
CA LEU A 93 1.68 -6.38 -3.83
C LEU A 93 2.19 -7.59 -4.61
N PHE A 94 1.40 -8.65 -4.58
CA PHE A 94 1.63 -9.84 -5.38
C PHE A 94 0.43 -10.12 -6.30
N PHE A 95 0.71 -10.41 -7.56
CA PHE A 95 -0.29 -10.83 -8.53
C PHE A 95 0.16 -12.12 -9.23
N ASN A 96 -0.79 -12.89 -9.75
CA ASN A 96 -0.46 -14.15 -10.39
C ASN A 96 0.36 -13.94 -11.68
N GLY A 97 -0.10 -13.11 -12.56
CA GLY A 97 0.45 -12.96 -13.91
C GLY A 97 -0.17 -13.93 -14.89
N LEU A 98 0.52 -14.21 -16.00
CA LEU A 98 0.04 -15.07 -17.10
C LEU A 98 -1.34 -14.65 -17.63
N ASN A 99 -1.60 -13.36 -17.68
CA ASN A 99 -2.86 -12.72 -18.11
C ASN A 99 -4.07 -12.99 -17.20
N LEU A 100 -3.91 -13.54 -16.00
CA LEU A 100 -5.02 -13.79 -15.12
C LEU A 100 -5.69 -12.47 -14.69
N GLU A 101 -4.92 -11.50 -14.21
CA GLU A 101 -5.42 -10.19 -13.75
C GLU A 101 -5.13 -9.06 -14.75
N THR A 102 -4.15 -9.27 -15.63
CA THR A 102 -3.70 -8.27 -16.61
C THR A 102 -4.38 -8.38 -17.96
N GLY A 103 -5.03 -9.53 -18.22
CA GLY A 103 -5.90 -9.76 -19.38
C GLY A 103 -7.28 -9.09 -19.22
N GLY A 104 -8.26 -9.57 -19.99
CA GLY A 104 -9.65 -9.11 -19.89
C GLY A 104 -9.79 -7.59 -20.01
N ASN A 105 -10.43 -6.97 -19.00
CA ASN A 105 -10.65 -5.52 -18.93
C ASN A 105 -9.43 -4.72 -18.45
N GLY A 106 -8.32 -5.39 -18.10
CA GLY A 106 -7.07 -4.77 -17.66
C GLY A 106 -7.18 -4.03 -16.33
N TRP A 107 -8.06 -4.46 -15.45
CA TRP A 107 -8.35 -3.81 -14.17
C TRP A 107 -7.12 -3.67 -13.28
N PHE A 108 -6.25 -4.69 -13.24
CA PHE A 108 -5.07 -4.67 -12.39
C PHE A 108 -4.10 -3.54 -12.78
N ASN A 109 -3.84 -3.36 -14.07
CA ASN A 109 -2.97 -2.28 -14.55
C ASN A 109 -3.55 -0.89 -14.22
N LYS A 110 -4.89 -0.74 -14.31
CA LYS A 110 -5.58 0.50 -13.91
C LYS A 110 -5.45 0.74 -12.42
N LEU A 111 -5.61 -0.31 -11.60
CA LEU A 111 -5.44 -0.25 -10.15
C LEU A 111 -4.01 0.18 -9.77
N MET A 112 -2.98 -0.46 -10.33
CA MET A 112 -1.58 -0.13 -10.05
C MET A 112 -1.26 1.32 -10.43
N LYS A 113 -1.76 1.79 -11.55
CA LYS A 113 -1.62 3.19 -11.98
C LYS A 113 -2.30 4.16 -10.99
N THR A 114 -3.51 3.85 -10.55
CA THR A 114 -4.26 4.67 -9.58
C THR A 114 -3.56 4.68 -8.21
N ALA A 115 -3.08 3.54 -7.75
CA ALA A 115 -2.32 3.38 -6.51
C ALA A 115 -0.88 3.92 -6.60
N LYS A 116 -0.45 4.37 -7.77
CA LYS A 116 0.92 4.89 -8.05
C LYS A 116 2.02 3.88 -7.73
N LYS A 117 1.77 2.61 -8.00
CA LYS A 117 2.71 1.52 -7.77
C LYS A 117 3.53 1.21 -9.02
N VAL A 118 4.78 0.80 -8.84
CA VAL A 118 5.76 0.51 -9.90
C VAL A 118 6.09 -0.97 -9.91
N GLU A 119 6.04 -1.58 -11.10
CA GLU A 119 6.36 -2.99 -11.28
C GLU A 119 7.83 -3.29 -10.93
N ASN A 120 8.08 -4.47 -10.36
CA ASN A 120 9.37 -4.94 -9.86
C ASN A 120 9.99 -4.08 -8.74
N LYS A 121 9.21 -3.13 -8.19
CA LYS A 121 9.56 -2.34 -7.02
C LYS A 121 8.50 -2.47 -5.94
N ASP A 122 7.26 -2.15 -6.27
CA ASP A 122 6.14 -2.12 -5.34
C ASP A 122 5.20 -3.32 -5.55
N TYR A 123 5.19 -3.92 -6.76
CA TYR A 123 4.40 -5.11 -7.05
C TYR A 123 5.13 -6.12 -7.94
N PHE A 124 4.84 -7.40 -7.74
CA PHE A 124 5.58 -8.51 -8.32
C PHE A 124 4.66 -9.61 -8.83
N SER A 125 4.97 -10.13 -10.05
CA SER A 125 4.32 -11.33 -10.56
C SER A 125 4.94 -12.57 -9.94
N THR A 126 4.08 -13.45 -9.42
CA THR A 126 4.50 -14.73 -8.83
C THR A 126 4.82 -15.79 -9.89
N SER A 127 4.27 -15.64 -11.09
CA SER A 127 4.50 -16.58 -12.21
C SER A 127 5.60 -16.14 -13.18
N LYS A 128 6.36 -15.08 -12.86
CA LYS A 128 7.38 -14.52 -13.77
C LYS A 128 8.35 -15.57 -14.36
N ASN A 129 8.70 -16.57 -13.57
CA ASN A 129 9.65 -17.62 -13.95
C ASN A 129 8.98 -18.97 -14.26
N VAL A 130 7.66 -19.00 -14.38
CA VAL A 130 6.90 -20.20 -14.69
C VAL A 130 6.73 -20.30 -16.19
N THR A 131 7.12 -21.43 -16.78
CA THR A 131 6.84 -21.73 -18.18
C THR A 131 5.42 -22.31 -18.29
N PRO A 132 4.47 -21.62 -18.93
CA PRO A 132 3.11 -22.10 -19.04
C PRO A 132 3.06 -23.37 -19.91
N GLN A 133 2.27 -24.34 -19.45
CA GLN A 133 1.96 -25.53 -20.23
C GLN A 133 0.62 -25.35 -20.91
N TYR A 134 0.57 -25.67 -22.20
CA TYR A 134 -0.63 -25.57 -23.01
C TYR A 134 -1.22 -26.96 -23.25
N LEU A 135 -2.52 -27.10 -23.09
CA LEU A 135 -3.20 -28.31 -23.49
C LEU A 135 -3.19 -28.37 -25.05
N THR A 136 -2.45 -29.32 -25.59
CA THR A 136 -2.56 -29.69 -27.02
C THR A 136 -3.69 -30.70 -27.15
N SER A 137 -4.77 -30.38 -27.86
CA SER A 137 -5.77 -31.37 -28.23
C SER A 137 -5.12 -32.40 -29.18
N ALA A 138 -4.77 -33.56 -28.62
CA ALA A 138 -4.36 -34.68 -29.45
C ALA A 138 -5.58 -35.16 -30.28
N GLY A 139 -5.69 -34.72 -31.51
CA GLY A 139 -6.69 -35.30 -32.44
C GLY A 139 -7.48 -34.27 -33.25
N ARG A 140 -6.89 -33.78 -34.25
CA ARG A 140 -7.37 -33.37 -35.58
C ARG A 140 -6.60 -32.14 -36.04
N GLY A 141 -5.74 -32.31 -37.02
CA GLY A 141 -4.92 -31.24 -37.58
C GLY A 141 -5.77 -30.08 -38.12
N THR A 142 -5.88 -29.06 -37.34
CA THR A 142 -6.13 -27.69 -37.75
C THR A 142 -5.44 -26.81 -36.71
N ASN A 143 -4.53 -26.02 -37.20
CA ASN A 143 -3.75 -25.03 -36.48
C ASN A 143 -4.69 -24.05 -35.72
N ARG A 144 -5.21 -24.46 -34.56
CA ARG A 144 -5.92 -23.56 -33.66
C ARG A 144 -5.00 -23.20 -32.49
N ARG A 145 -4.77 -21.92 -32.37
CA ARG A 145 -4.06 -21.31 -31.24
C ARG A 145 -4.54 -21.92 -29.93
N SER A 146 -3.59 -22.46 -29.19
CA SER A 146 -3.81 -23.01 -27.85
C SER A 146 -4.43 -21.95 -26.92
N HIS A 147 -5.57 -22.28 -26.31
CA HIS A 147 -6.10 -21.48 -25.25
C HIS A 147 -5.30 -21.73 -23.96
N MET A 148 -4.86 -20.66 -23.35
CA MET A 148 -4.20 -20.68 -22.06
C MET A 148 -5.25 -20.94 -21.01
N LEU A 149 -5.11 -22.02 -20.24
CA LEU A 149 -5.86 -22.23 -19.02
C LEU A 149 -5.02 -21.68 -17.88
N GLY A 150 -5.45 -20.54 -17.35
CA GLY A 150 -4.90 -19.93 -16.13
C GLY A 150 -5.60 -20.47 -14.90
#